data_f48a9a9ab3dc97112ab9b9a2d332593a
#
_entry.id   f48a9a9ab3dc97112ab9b9a2d332593a
#
_cell.length_a   1.000
_cell.length_b   1.000
_cell.length_c   1.000
_cell.angle_alpha   90.00
_cell.angle_beta   90.00
_cell.angle_gamma   90.00
#
_symmetry.space_group_name_H-M   'P 1'
#
loop_
_entity.id
_entity.type
_entity.pdbx_description
1 polymer ?
#
loop_
_entity_poly.entity_id
_entity_poly.type
_entity_poly.pdbx_seq_one_letter_code
_entity_poly.pdbx_strand_id
1 'polypeptide(L)'
;MDWVTLNVGGTPFSSLRSTLTSEPLSLLAKMVTAQSQPPPSPCLECCASDLMQNTMSGASCPHRAVSNGGSEIQVDCDPAAFSVILNCLRHGVIAIPPYLPVQSIKAAASSLGLTQVERKLEDFERKGGSKKEWLKLNVGGRIFETTRATLTSHPSSSLARMFEPKSALPPTLMEDGVYQVNLVPDLAI
;
A
#
# COMPACT_ATOMS: atom_id res chain seq x y z
N MET A 1 23.05 -10.34 2.99
CA MET A 1 21.67 -9.82 2.83
C MET A 1 21.55 -8.62 3.74
N ASP A 2 21.20 -7.50 3.17
CA ASP A 2 21.25 -6.20 3.85
C ASP A 2 19.85 -5.83 4.34
N TRP A 3 19.60 -6.08 5.61
CA TRP A 3 18.34 -5.75 6.25
C TRP A 3 18.36 -4.31 6.74
N VAL A 4 17.26 -3.61 6.53
CA VAL A 4 17.05 -2.24 7.00
C VAL A 4 15.81 -2.22 7.88
N THR A 5 15.91 -1.54 9.02
CA THR A 5 14.78 -1.31 9.91
C THR A 5 14.26 0.11 9.72
N LEU A 6 12.96 0.21 9.50
CA LEU A 6 12.22 1.45 9.38
C LEU A 6 11.28 1.58 10.57
N ASN A 7 11.20 2.76 11.15
CA ASN A 7 10.17 3.10 12.12
C ASN A 7 9.12 3.95 11.42
N VAL A 8 7.94 3.39 11.23
CA VAL A 8 6.84 4.03 10.53
C VAL A 8 5.74 4.36 11.53
N GLY A 9 5.55 5.62 11.81
CA GLY A 9 4.54 6.07 12.78
C GLY A 9 4.65 5.38 14.15
N GLY A 10 5.87 5.08 14.60
CA GLY A 10 6.12 4.37 15.86
C GLY A 10 6.14 2.83 15.75
N THR A 11 5.86 2.26 14.59
CA THR A 11 5.86 0.80 14.37
C THR A 11 7.12 0.39 13.61
N PRO A 12 7.91 -0.58 14.10
CA PRO A 12 9.12 -1.05 13.41
C PRO A 12 8.77 -2.00 12.26
N PHE A 13 9.39 -1.76 11.11
CA PHE A 13 9.31 -2.62 9.93
C PHE A 13 10.71 -3.01 9.48
N SER A 14 10.95 -4.29 9.23
CA SER A 14 12.21 -4.78 8.69
C SER A 14 12.03 -5.27 7.26
N SER A 15 12.91 -4.85 6.36
CA SER A 15 12.88 -5.27 4.96
C SER A 15 14.29 -5.30 4.36
N LEU A 16 14.41 -5.96 3.23
CA LEU A 16 15.67 -5.95 2.48
C LEU A 16 15.87 -4.58 1.82
N ARG A 17 17.11 -4.12 1.80
CA ARG A 17 17.50 -2.89 1.10
C ARG A 17 17.05 -2.93 -0.36
N SER A 18 17.24 -4.05 -1.05
CA SER A 18 16.82 -4.23 -2.45
C SER A 18 15.32 -4.03 -2.67
N THR A 19 14.49 -4.44 -1.71
CA THR A 19 13.04 -4.21 -1.76
C THR A 19 12.70 -2.73 -1.61
N LEU A 20 13.35 -2.04 -0.68
CA LEU A 20 13.09 -0.62 -0.41
C LEU A 20 13.64 0.32 -1.51
N THR A 21 14.64 -0.14 -2.26
CA THR A 21 15.23 0.58 -3.40
C THR A 21 14.72 0.12 -4.76
N SER A 22 13.68 -0.70 -4.81
CA SER A 22 13.08 -1.19 -6.05
C SER A 22 12.59 -0.05 -6.98
N GLU A 23 12.22 1.09 -6.40
CA GLU A 23 11.94 2.34 -7.11
C GLU A 23 13.04 3.38 -6.78
N PRO A 24 14.09 3.50 -7.63
CA PRO A 24 15.28 4.29 -7.30
C PRO A 24 15.03 5.78 -7.10
N LEU A 25 13.99 6.32 -7.74
CA LEU A 25 13.64 7.74 -7.67
C LEU A 25 12.77 8.07 -6.43
N SER A 26 12.29 7.08 -5.73
CA SER A 26 11.45 7.26 -4.54
C SER A 26 12.21 7.92 -3.39
N LEU A 27 11.47 8.63 -2.54
CA LEU A 27 12.02 9.18 -1.31
C LEU A 27 12.54 8.07 -0.40
N LEU A 28 11.82 6.94 -0.35
CA LEU A 28 12.19 5.77 0.43
C LEU A 28 13.58 5.23 0.01
N ALA A 29 13.83 5.10 -1.30
CA ALA A 29 15.13 4.66 -1.81
C ALA A 29 16.25 5.65 -1.45
N LYS A 30 16.00 6.95 -1.54
CA LYS A 30 16.95 7.99 -1.17
C LYS A 30 17.31 7.93 0.31
N MET A 31 16.33 7.78 1.20
CA MET A 31 16.53 7.66 2.65
C MET A 31 17.38 6.43 2.98
N VAL A 32 17.07 5.28 2.37
CA VAL A 32 17.81 4.02 2.56
C VAL A 32 19.22 4.10 2.02
N THR A 33 19.44 4.78 0.89
CA THR A 33 20.76 4.93 0.27
C THR A 33 21.64 5.90 1.07
N ALA A 34 21.07 6.98 1.59
CA ALA A 34 21.78 7.98 2.38
C ALA A 34 22.43 7.38 3.65
N GLN A 35 21.81 6.35 4.25
CA GLN A 35 22.39 5.64 5.40
C GLN A 35 23.61 4.78 5.07
N SER A 36 23.84 4.48 3.79
CA SER A 36 25.00 3.68 3.35
C SER A 36 26.23 4.52 3.09
N GLN A 37 26.11 5.83 3.14
CA GLN A 37 27.29 6.69 3.00
C GLN A 37 28.10 6.66 4.30
N PRO A 38 29.42 6.40 4.22
CA PRO A 38 30.28 6.60 5.37
C PRO A 38 30.15 8.06 5.83
N PRO A 39 30.26 8.33 7.13
CA PRO A 39 30.24 9.70 7.62
C PRO A 39 31.26 10.49 6.81
N PRO A 40 30.96 11.74 6.43
CA PRO A 40 31.93 12.58 5.73
C PRO A 40 33.23 12.56 6.52
N SER A 41 34.32 12.37 5.80
CA SER A 41 35.68 12.33 6.39
C SER A 41 35.81 13.48 7.39
N PRO A 42 36.41 13.23 8.59
CA PRO A 42 36.57 14.30 9.55
C PRO A 42 37.21 15.48 8.85
N CYS A 43 36.60 16.64 8.94
CA CYS A 43 37.12 17.86 8.31
C CYS A 43 38.52 18.10 8.82
N LEU A 44 39.51 17.97 7.95
CA LEU A 44 40.94 18.20 8.29
C LEU A 44 41.16 19.62 8.81
N GLU A 45 40.25 20.54 8.57
CA GLU A 45 40.35 21.94 8.98
C GLU A 45 39.93 22.20 10.44
N CYS A 46 38.98 21.48 11.00
CA CYS A 46 38.57 21.71 12.39
C CYS A 46 39.32 20.81 13.40
N CYS A 47 39.94 19.72 12.94
CA CYS A 47 40.71 18.83 13.83
C CYS A 47 42.22 19.15 13.85
N ALA A 48 42.70 20.00 12.96
CA ALA A 48 44.11 20.40 12.95
C ALA A 48 44.47 21.45 14.04
N SER A 49 43.47 22.10 14.64
CA SER A 49 43.69 23.15 15.64
C SER A 49 43.77 22.65 17.07
N ASP A 50 43.39 21.38 17.34
CA ASP A 50 43.28 20.85 18.70
C ASP A 50 44.54 20.15 19.23
N LEU A 51 45.63 20.16 18.44
CA LEU A 51 46.90 19.53 18.88
C LEU A 51 47.74 20.36 19.84
N MET A 52 47.32 21.59 20.19
CA MET A 52 48.17 22.48 21.01
C MET A 52 47.54 23.00 22.32
N GLN A 53 46.31 22.62 22.69
CA GLN A 53 45.79 23.05 24.00
C GLN A 53 45.02 21.96 24.71
N ASN A 54 45.73 21.40 25.70
CA ASN A 54 45.24 20.50 26.73
C ASN A 54 44.34 21.27 27.69
N THR A 55 43.09 21.49 27.39
CA THR A 55 42.09 21.98 28.33
C THR A 55 40.77 21.24 28.17
N MET A 56 40.38 20.58 29.24
CA MET A 56 39.11 19.97 29.53
C MET A 56 37.94 20.92 29.20
N SER A 57 37.37 20.84 28.06
CA SER A 57 36.03 21.35 27.80
C SER A 57 35.50 20.68 26.57
N GLY A 58 34.48 19.82 26.76
CA GLY A 58 33.81 19.09 25.72
C GLY A 58 33.08 20.01 24.74
N ALA A 59 33.82 20.68 23.89
CA ALA A 59 33.26 21.42 22.75
C ALA A 59 32.92 20.41 21.66
N SER A 60 31.66 20.04 21.62
CA SER A 60 31.03 19.25 20.60
C SER A 60 31.20 19.97 19.25
N CYS A 61 31.97 19.39 18.32
CA CYS A 61 32.00 19.84 16.91
C CYS A 61 30.60 19.99 16.42
N PRO A 62 30.16 21.16 15.92
CA PRO A 62 28.79 21.39 15.45
C PRO A 62 28.38 20.53 14.25
N HIS A 63 29.32 19.80 13.65
CA HIS A 63 29.10 18.90 12.53
C HIS A 63 29.11 17.43 12.92
N ARG A 64 29.28 17.11 14.20
CA ARG A 64 29.10 15.74 14.70
C ARG A 64 27.60 15.49 14.81
N ALA A 65 26.97 15.06 13.71
CA ALA A 65 25.67 14.44 13.77
C ALA A 65 25.78 13.31 14.82
N VAL A 66 25.03 13.47 15.89
CA VAL A 66 24.89 12.43 16.90
C VAL A 66 24.25 11.24 16.16
N SER A 67 25.10 10.29 15.77
CA SER A 67 24.64 8.98 15.37
C SER A 67 24.11 8.31 16.62
N ASN A 68 22.84 8.57 16.92
CA ASN A 68 22.10 7.76 17.88
C ASN A 68 22.20 6.31 17.37
N GLY A 69 22.86 5.48 18.16
CA GLY A 69 23.18 4.10 17.83
C GLY A 69 21.94 3.31 17.45
N GLY A 70 21.94 2.85 16.21
CA GLY A 70 20.86 2.08 15.57
C GLY A 70 20.37 2.84 14.35
N SER A 71 20.73 2.39 13.16
CA SER A 71 20.35 3.04 11.89
C SER A 71 18.89 2.79 11.53
N GLU A 72 17.98 3.22 12.40
CA GLU A 72 16.54 3.14 12.17
C GLU A 72 16.09 4.38 11.39
N ILE A 73 15.48 4.16 10.23
CA ILE A 73 14.95 5.23 9.39
C ILE A 73 13.56 5.59 9.91
N GLN A 74 13.36 6.85 10.29
CA GLN A 74 12.06 7.35 10.68
C GLN A 74 11.26 7.72 9.42
N VAL A 75 10.04 7.19 9.31
CA VAL A 75 9.10 7.46 8.22
C VAL A 75 7.78 7.94 8.82
N ASP A 76 7.39 9.16 8.49
CA ASP A 76 6.12 9.73 8.92
C ASP A 76 5.00 9.28 7.97
N CYS A 77 4.36 8.20 8.33
CA CYS A 77 3.30 7.58 7.53
C CYS A 77 2.43 6.70 8.45
N ASP A 78 1.19 6.46 8.04
CA ASP A 78 0.32 5.48 8.71
C ASP A 78 0.90 4.05 8.56
N PRO A 79 1.18 3.34 9.67
CA PRO A 79 1.74 1.99 9.63
C PRO A 79 0.88 0.98 8.86
N ALA A 80 -0.45 1.11 8.94
CA ALA A 80 -1.37 0.22 8.22
C ALA A 80 -1.27 0.42 6.71
N ALA A 81 -1.23 1.67 6.25
CA ALA A 81 -1.02 1.99 4.84
C ALA A 81 0.36 1.55 4.35
N PHE A 82 1.40 1.77 5.16
CA PHE A 82 2.76 1.34 4.83
C PHE A 82 2.89 -0.17 4.73
N SER A 83 2.20 -0.95 5.57
CA SER A 83 2.22 -2.41 5.49
C SER A 83 1.74 -2.93 4.12
N VAL A 84 0.70 -2.32 3.57
CA VAL A 84 0.18 -2.64 2.21
C VAL A 84 1.20 -2.27 1.14
N ILE A 85 1.80 -1.09 1.25
CA ILE A 85 2.86 -0.63 0.34
C ILE A 85 4.05 -1.59 0.36
N LEU A 86 4.53 -1.94 1.55
CA LEU A 86 5.66 -2.85 1.70
C LEU A 86 5.37 -4.24 1.14
N ASN A 87 4.16 -4.73 1.33
CA ASN A 87 3.71 -5.99 0.75
C ASN A 87 3.67 -5.92 -0.80
N CYS A 88 3.22 -4.79 -1.34
CA CYS A 88 3.25 -4.53 -2.78
C CYS A 88 4.69 -4.49 -3.33
N LEU A 89 5.63 -3.88 -2.62
CA LEU A 89 7.04 -3.84 -3.01
C LEU A 89 7.69 -5.23 -2.97
N ARG A 90 7.32 -6.09 -2.02
CA ARG A 90 7.84 -7.46 -1.87
C ARG A 90 7.31 -8.42 -2.90
N HIS A 91 6.02 -8.39 -3.15
CA HIS A 91 5.31 -9.43 -3.91
C HIS A 91 4.69 -8.92 -5.21
N GLY A 92 4.71 -7.60 -5.42
CA GLY A 92 4.10 -7.00 -6.62
C GLY A 92 2.58 -6.97 -6.62
N VAL A 93 1.94 -7.49 -5.57
CA VAL A 93 0.48 -7.62 -5.45
C VAL A 93 -0.06 -6.63 -4.42
N ILE A 94 -1.19 -6.01 -4.73
CA ILE A 94 -1.91 -5.14 -3.80
C ILE A 94 -3.03 -5.96 -3.15
N ALA A 95 -2.97 -6.08 -1.82
CA ALA A 95 -4.02 -6.65 -0.99
C ALA A 95 -4.44 -5.61 0.04
N ILE A 96 -5.60 -5.00 -0.15
CA ILE A 96 -6.10 -3.93 0.71
C ILE A 96 -7.10 -4.53 1.71
N PRO A 97 -6.84 -4.39 3.02
CA PRO A 97 -7.80 -4.80 4.03
C PRO A 97 -9.10 -3.97 3.93
N PRO A 98 -10.27 -4.54 4.24
CA PRO A 98 -11.55 -3.85 4.09
C PRO A 98 -11.73 -2.63 5.00
N TYR A 99 -10.97 -2.55 6.09
CA TYR A 99 -11.00 -1.44 7.04
C TYR A 99 -10.10 -0.26 6.62
N LEU A 100 -9.24 -0.44 5.62
CA LEU A 100 -8.28 0.60 5.21
C LEU A 100 -8.74 1.27 3.92
N PRO A 101 -8.97 2.60 3.93
CA PRO A 101 -9.36 3.31 2.73
C PRO A 101 -8.20 3.39 1.72
N VAL A 102 -8.52 3.18 0.45
CA VAL A 102 -7.52 3.24 -0.66
C VAL A 102 -6.82 4.59 -0.69
N GLN A 103 -7.54 5.66 -0.35
CA GLN A 103 -7.00 7.02 -0.37
C GLN A 103 -5.84 7.21 0.63
N SER A 104 -5.90 6.57 1.80
CA SER A 104 -4.80 6.62 2.78
C SER A 104 -3.54 5.96 2.23
N ILE A 105 -3.70 4.84 1.51
CA ILE A 105 -2.57 4.14 0.88
C ILE A 105 -2.00 4.99 -0.26
N LYS A 106 -2.85 5.65 -1.06
CA LYS A 106 -2.41 6.56 -2.13
C LYS A 106 -1.63 7.75 -1.57
N ALA A 107 -2.15 8.40 -0.53
CA ALA A 107 -1.48 9.50 0.12
C ALA A 107 -0.09 9.10 0.65
N ALA A 108 0.01 7.92 1.27
CA ALA A 108 1.26 7.36 1.74
C ALA A 108 2.24 7.02 0.59
N ALA A 109 1.75 6.42 -0.50
CA ALA A 109 2.58 6.12 -1.68
C ALA A 109 3.10 7.40 -2.34
N SER A 110 2.24 8.42 -2.45
CA SER A 110 2.61 9.73 -3.01
C SER A 110 3.65 10.45 -2.15
N SER A 111 3.48 10.48 -0.83
CA SER A 111 4.46 11.10 0.07
C SER A 111 5.83 10.43 0.01
N LEU A 112 5.87 9.12 -0.25
CA LEU A 112 7.09 8.34 -0.41
C LEU A 112 7.64 8.35 -1.85
N GLY A 113 6.92 8.94 -2.81
CA GLY A 113 7.31 9.01 -4.23
C GLY A 113 7.33 7.66 -4.93
N LEU A 114 6.43 6.75 -4.55
CA LEU A 114 6.34 5.38 -5.07
C LEU A 114 5.36 5.32 -6.27
N THR A 115 5.83 5.78 -7.42
CA THR A 115 4.99 5.94 -8.63
C THR A 115 4.45 4.62 -9.18
N GLN A 116 5.18 3.53 -9.07
CA GLN A 116 4.70 2.22 -9.52
C GLN A 116 3.60 1.67 -8.61
N VAL A 117 3.71 1.93 -7.29
CA VAL A 117 2.65 1.57 -6.33
C VAL A 117 1.40 2.39 -6.60
N GLU A 118 1.53 3.69 -6.88
CA GLU A 118 0.39 4.56 -7.25
C GLU A 118 -0.33 4.04 -8.50
N ARG A 119 0.40 3.72 -9.57
CA ARG A 119 -0.19 3.16 -10.79
C ARG A 119 -0.92 1.84 -10.53
N LYS A 120 -0.37 0.96 -9.71
CA LYS A 120 -1.04 -0.29 -9.33
C LYS A 120 -2.29 -0.04 -8.51
N LEU A 121 -2.31 0.97 -7.64
CA LEU A 121 -3.51 1.38 -6.89
C LEU A 121 -4.59 1.93 -7.82
N GLU A 122 -4.23 2.72 -8.81
CA GLU A 122 -5.15 3.21 -9.84
C GLU A 122 -5.74 2.06 -10.67
N ASP A 123 -4.90 1.11 -11.07
CA ASP A 123 -5.35 -0.09 -11.79
C ASP A 123 -6.26 -0.97 -10.93
N PHE A 124 -5.97 -1.07 -9.63
CA PHE A 124 -6.81 -1.77 -8.67
C PHE A 124 -8.20 -1.11 -8.55
N GLU A 125 -8.26 0.22 -8.43
CA GLU A 125 -9.54 0.96 -8.42
C GLU A 125 -10.29 0.82 -9.75
N ARG A 126 -9.61 0.92 -10.87
CA ARG A 126 -10.20 0.80 -12.21
C ARG A 126 -10.80 -0.59 -12.45
N LYS A 127 -10.16 -1.64 -11.94
CA LYS A 127 -10.64 -3.02 -12.01
C LYS A 127 -11.74 -3.34 -11.01
N GLY A 128 -12.28 -2.34 -10.31
CA GLY A 128 -13.31 -2.51 -9.29
C GLY A 128 -12.76 -3.01 -7.96
N GLY A 129 -11.48 -2.72 -7.70
CA GLY A 129 -10.84 -3.03 -6.43
C GLY A 129 -11.63 -2.50 -5.26
N SER A 130 -11.84 -3.28 -4.26
CA SER A 130 -12.49 -2.99 -2.99
C SER A 130 -13.99 -2.64 -2.98
N LYS A 131 -14.63 -2.28 -4.07
CA LYS A 131 -16.08 -2.38 -4.13
C LYS A 131 -16.45 -3.84 -4.39
N LYS A 132 -16.36 -4.66 -3.36
CA LYS A 132 -17.27 -5.80 -3.28
C LYS A 132 -18.67 -5.18 -3.23
N GLU A 133 -19.23 -4.92 -4.40
CA GLU A 133 -20.60 -4.46 -4.52
C GLU A 133 -21.48 -5.59 -4.00
N TRP A 134 -21.84 -5.46 -2.74
CA TRP A 134 -22.77 -6.38 -2.11
C TRP A 134 -24.15 -6.16 -2.71
N LEU A 135 -24.72 -7.21 -3.21
CA LEU A 135 -26.03 -7.24 -3.81
C LEU A 135 -26.96 -8.09 -2.97
N LYS A 136 -28.16 -7.60 -2.76
CA LYS A 136 -29.25 -8.36 -2.16
C LYS A 136 -30.12 -8.91 -3.26
N LEU A 137 -30.28 -10.21 -3.30
CA LEU A 137 -31.06 -10.92 -4.30
C LEU A 137 -32.28 -11.55 -3.64
N ASN A 138 -33.45 -11.32 -4.20
CA ASN A 138 -34.65 -12.07 -3.86
C ASN A 138 -34.85 -13.18 -4.89
N VAL A 139 -34.67 -14.41 -4.45
CA VAL A 139 -34.86 -15.60 -5.28
C VAL A 139 -36.01 -16.42 -4.68
N GLY A 140 -37.14 -16.44 -5.31
CA GLY A 140 -38.30 -17.19 -4.86
C GLY A 140 -38.79 -16.79 -3.46
N GLY A 141 -38.69 -15.50 -3.10
CA GLY A 141 -39.11 -14.97 -1.80
C GLY A 141 -38.03 -15.05 -0.70
N ARG A 142 -36.86 -15.62 -0.98
CA ARG A 142 -35.71 -15.65 -0.05
C ARG A 142 -34.68 -14.61 -0.45
N ILE A 143 -34.18 -13.89 0.55
CA ILE A 143 -33.13 -12.88 0.36
C ILE A 143 -31.75 -13.51 0.56
N PHE A 144 -30.89 -13.36 -0.43
CA PHE A 144 -29.50 -13.77 -0.42
C PHE A 144 -28.60 -12.53 -0.58
N GLU A 145 -27.53 -12.49 0.20
CA GLU A 145 -26.50 -11.45 0.06
C GLU A 145 -25.24 -12.06 -0.59
N THR A 146 -24.77 -11.44 -1.66
CA THR A 146 -23.58 -11.90 -2.37
C THR A 146 -22.89 -10.71 -3.06
N THR A 147 -21.74 -10.93 -3.68
CA THR A 147 -21.04 -9.87 -4.40
C THR A 147 -21.28 -10.00 -5.91
N ARG A 148 -21.24 -8.87 -6.63
CA ARG A 148 -21.32 -8.89 -8.10
C ARG A 148 -20.23 -9.79 -8.69
N ALA A 149 -19.01 -9.75 -8.14
CA ALA A 149 -17.91 -10.60 -8.58
C ALA A 149 -18.23 -12.11 -8.47
N THR A 150 -18.92 -12.52 -7.40
CA THR A 150 -19.36 -13.91 -7.24
C THR A 150 -20.40 -14.29 -8.29
N LEU A 151 -21.36 -13.41 -8.58
CA LEU A 151 -22.40 -13.66 -9.58
C LEU A 151 -21.86 -13.77 -11.02
N THR A 152 -20.78 -13.02 -11.30
CA THR A 152 -20.14 -13.00 -12.63
C THR A 152 -18.93 -13.93 -12.74
N SER A 153 -18.65 -14.76 -11.72
CA SER A 153 -17.51 -15.69 -11.73
C SER A 153 -17.56 -16.72 -12.86
N HIS A 154 -18.76 -17.09 -13.28
CA HIS A 154 -18.99 -18.01 -14.41
C HIS A 154 -19.63 -17.24 -15.57
N PRO A 155 -18.86 -16.77 -16.55
CA PRO A 155 -19.34 -15.89 -17.63
C PRO A 155 -20.49 -16.47 -18.48
N SER A 156 -20.56 -17.80 -18.60
CA SER A 156 -21.62 -18.48 -19.34
C SER A 156 -22.92 -18.66 -18.57
N SER A 157 -22.95 -18.31 -17.26
CA SER A 157 -24.14 -18.49 -16.45
C SER A 157 -25.20 -17.42 -16.74
N SER A 158 -26.47 -17.77 -16.59
CA SER A 158 -27.59 -16.82 -16.72
C SER A 158 -27.46 -15.67 -15.73
N LEU A 159 -26.99 -15.95 -14.52
CA LEU A 159 -26.73 -14.94 -13.49
C LEU A 159 -25.63 -13.96 -13.91
N ALA A 160 -24.52 -14.44 -14.47
CA ALA A 160 -23.47 -13.55 -14.95
C ALA A 160 -24.00 -12.60 -16.04
N ARG A 161 -24.74 -13.14 -16.98
CA ARG A 161 -25.36 -12.35 -18.07
C ARG A 161 -26.34 -11.28 -17.57
N MET A 162 -27.09 -11.56 -16.48
CA MET A 162 -28.02 -10.60 -15.88
C MET A 162 -27.29 -9.45 -15.17
N PHE A 163 -26.16 -9.73 -14.52
CA PHE A 163 -25.42 -8.76 -13.69
C PHE A 163 -24.21 -8.13 -14.39
N GLU A 164 -24.01 -8.38 -15.67
CA GLU A 164 -23.03 -7.66 -16.49
C GLU A 164 -23.41 -6.19 -16.65
N PRO A 165 -22.43 -5.26 -16.71
CA PRO A 165 -22.67 -3.82 -16.84
C PRO A 165 -23.47 -3.40 -18.09
N LYS A 166 -23.50 -4.24 -19.11
CA LYS A 166 -24.23 -4.04 -20.39
C LYS A 166 -25.25 -5.15 -20.65
N SER A 167 -25.85 -5.69 -19.60
CA SER A 167 -26.84 -6.76 -19.73
C SER A 167 -28.04 -6.32 -20.57
N ALA A 168 -28.43 -7.18 -21.51
CA ALA A 168 -29.67 -7.02 -22.26
C ALA A 168 -30.94 -7.32 -21.43
N LEU A 169 -30.77 -8.03 -20.30
CA LEU A 169 -31.84 -8.43 -19.37
C LEU A 169 -31.39 -8.11 -17.93
N PRO A 170 -31.36 -6.81 -17.55
CA PRO A 170 -31.00 -6.46 -16.19
C PRO A 170 -32.06 -6.97 -15.20
N PRO A 171 -31.66 -7.43 -14.02
CA PRO A 171 -32.62 -7.82 -12.99
C PRO A 171 -33.40 -6.61 -12.50
N THR A 172 -34.64 -6.81 -12.13
CA THR A 172 -35.50 -5.74 -11.61
C THR A 172 -35.02 -5.34 -10.22
N LEU A 173 -34.65 -4.06 -10.06
CA LEU A 173 -34.29 -3.48 -8.77
C LEU A 173 -35.59 -3.02 -8.08
N MET A 174 -35.85 -3.51 -6.89
CA MET A 174 -36.97 -3.08 -6.04
C MET A 174 -36.61 -1.81 -5.25
N GLU A 175 -37.64 -1.12 -4.72
CA GLU A 175 -37.46 0.12 -3.93
C GLU A 175 -36.56 -0.07 -2.70
N ASP A 176 -36.51 -1.30 -2.14
CA ASP A 176 -35.67 -1.67 -1.00
C ASP A 176 -34.20 -1.94 -1.37
N GLY A 177 -33.79 -1.71 -2.63
CA GLY A 177 -32.43 -2.00 -3.10
C GLY A 177 -32.16 -3.51 -3.28
N VAL A 178 -33.19 -4.33 -3.35
CA VAL A 178 -33.13 -5.78 -3.57
C VAL A 178 -33.39 -6.10 -5.04
N TYR A 179 -32.53 -6.91 -5.65
CA TYR A 179 -32.70 -7.37 -7.00
C TYR A 179 -33.62 -8.60 -7.04
N GLN A 180 -34.73 -8.48 -7.80
CA GLN A 180 -35.61 -9.62 -8.04
C GLN A 180 -35.01 -10.50 -9.13
N VAL A 181 -34.69 -11.74 -8.78
CA VAL A 181 -34.17 -12.75 -9.73
C VAL A 181 -35.26 -13.78 -9.98
N ASN A 182 -35.93 -13.66 -11.11
CA ASN A 182 -36.85 -14.67 -11.58
C ASN A 182 -36.05 -15.68 -12.42
N LEU A 183 -35.67 -16.79 -11.81
CA LEU A 183 -35.15 -17.93 -12.54
C LEU A 183 -36.34 -18.58 -13.25
N VAL A 184 -36.58 -18.22 -14.49
CA VAL A 184 -37.43 -19.02 -15.38
C VAL A 184 -36.63 -20.31 -15.60
N PRO A 185 -37.13 -21.48 -15.19
CA PRO A 185 -36.50 -22.71 -15.61
C PRO A 185 -36.51 -22.73 -17.14
N ASP A 186 -35.34 -22.72 -17.77
CA ASP A 186 -35.21 -22.99 -19.20
C ASP A 186 -35.91 -24.32 -19.44
N LEU A 187 -37.04 -24.24 -20.08
CA LEU A 187 -37.70 -25.42 -20.64
C LEU A 187 -36.71 -25.98 -21.68
N ALA A 188 -35.96 -26.98 -21.25
CA ALA A 188 -35.21 -27.84 -22.15
C ALA A 188 -36.22 -28.45 -23.14
N ILE A 189 -36.05 -28.11 -24.41
CA ILE A 189 -36.57 -28.89 -25.55
C ILE A 189 -35.40 -29.66 -26.10
#